data_4cc2846f3c44d2a1827ab1d2f7759c0b
#
_entry.id   4cc2846f3c44d2a1827ab1d2f7759c0b
#
_cell.length_a   1.000
_cell.length_b   1.000
_cell.length_c   1.000
_cell.angle_alpha   90.00
_cell.angle_beta   90.00
_cell.angle_gamma   90.00
#
_symmetry.space_group_name_H-M   'P 1'
#
loop_
_entity.id
_entity.type
_entity.pdbx_description
1 polymer ?
#
loop_
_entity_poly.entity_id
_entity_poly.type
_entity_poly.pdbx_seq_one_letter_code
_entity_poly.pdbx_strand_id
1 'polypeptide(L)'
;MRAVHGTARHYDWGDTTFIPDLLGLPADGRPWAEWWVGTHPSAPSTLDDGSPLAATTGSLPWLLKVLSAAQPLSMQTHPDAEAARRGFETGVFSDPNPKPELLVALTSFSALCGVRPIDATVALLNDLDLGAVAKRIDSEGSVVSLVDDLYRGDFDPGVVIEACRGADRPEARWVLDLDTRYPGEPSVAVALLLNLVELAPGEAIRLDAGNLHAYLSGSGLELMGSSDNVVRGGLTSKPVDVDLLLSTVDLTPLAEPVLPIADRYELPAAGVALDRVRTALTVENPTVVFESAGRFTLVEPGDLAEMPAGGYAVVPLEA
;
A
#
# COMPACT_ATOMS: atom_id res chain seq x y z
N MET A 1 28.97 -8.45 5.38
CA MET A 1 27.76 -7.57 5.61
C MET A 1 28.14 -6.12 5.41
N ARG A 2 27.33 -5.32 4.67
CA ARG A 2 27.55 -3.89 4.40
C ARG A 2 26.27 -3.10 4.67
N ALA A 3 26.38 -1.90 5.25
CA ALA A 3 25.22 -1.05 5.45
C ALA A 3 24.67 -0.56 4.11
N VAL A 4 23.32 -0.49 4.00
CA VAL A 4 22.61 0.03 2.82
C VAL A 4 21.95 1.35 3.20
N HIS A 5 22.25 2.39 2.42
CA HIS A 5 21.70 3.73 2.60
C HIS A 5 20.62 3.99 1.55
N GLY A 6 19.41 4.22 2.04
CA GLY A 6 18.25 4.57 1.22
C GLY A 6 18.13 6.07 0.97
N THR A 7 16.98 6.45 0.41
CA THR A 7 16.66 7.84 0.09
C THR A 7 15.31 8.24 0.67
N ALA A 8 15.26 9.36 1.40
CA ALA A 8 14.03 9.92 1.94
C ALA A 8 13.13 10.52 0.85
N ARG A 9 11.81 10.36 1.01
CA ARG A 9 10.76 11.04 0.26
C ARG A 9 9.92 11.88 1.23
N HIS A 10 9.73 13.15 0.88
CA HIS A 10 9.09 14.15 1.73
C HIS A 10 7.75 14.58 1.11
N TYR A 11 6.75 13.70 1.21
CA TYR A 11 5.39 14.04 0.81
C TYR A 11 4.62 14.60 2.01
N ASP A 12 3.67 15.49 1.76
CA ASP A 12 2.93 16.23 2.81
C ASP A 12 2.15 15.34 3.78
N TRP A 13 1.80 14.13 3.38
CA TRP A 13 1.11 13.15 4.22
C TRP A 13 2.02 12.42 5.22
N GLY A 14 3.34 12.57 5.10
CA GLY A 14 4.32 11.86 5.92
C GLY A 14 4.31 12.28 7.40
N ASP A 15 4.67 11.35 8.28
CA ASP A 15 4.99 11.65 9.67
C ASP A 15 6.35 12.37 9.77
N THR A 16 6.53 13.20 10.81
CA THR A 16 7.74 14.03 10.96
C THR A 16 8.80 13.40 11.85
N THR A 17 8.50 12.30 12.53
CA THR A 17 9.35 11.74 13.60
C THR A 17 9.66 10.27 13.40
N PHE A 18 8.70 9.45 12.99
CA PHE A 18 8.83 8.00 13.00
C PHE A 18 10.03 7.48 12.18
N ILE A 19 10.17 7.87 10.92
CA ILE A 19 11.30 7.41 10.08
C ILE A 19 12.63 7.95 10.59
N PRO A 20 12.79 9.25 10.93
CA PRO A 20 14.01 9.74 11.57
C PRO A 20 14.37 8.95 12.84
N ASP A 21 13.44 8.76 13.76
CA ASP A 21 13.68 8.04 15.02
C ASP A 21 14.08 6.58 14.76
N LEU A 22 13.37 5.90 13.84
CA LEU A 22 13.69 4.52 13.45
C LEU A 22 15.11 4.39 12.88
N LEU A 23 15.54 5.34 12.05
CA LEU A 23 16.86 5.34 11.40
C LEU A 23 17.98 5.93 12.30
N GLY A 24 17.64 6.45 13.48
CA GLY A 24 18.59 7.16 14.35
C GLY A 24 19.09 8.47 13.74
N LEU A 25 18.28 9.12 12.91
CA LEU A 25 18.57 10.39 12.27
C LEU A 25 17.88 11.55 13.00
N PRO A 26 18.47 12.77 12.98
CA PRO A 26 17.81 13.93 13.56
C PRO A 26 16.55 14.29 12.76
N ALA A 27 15.42 14.44 13.45
CA ALA A 27 14.22 15.00 12.84
C ALA A 27 14.46 16.48 12.46
N ASP A 28 14.13 16.84 11.25
CA ASP A 28 14.34 18.18 10.69
C ASP A 28 13.04 18.99 10.54
N GLY A 29 11.95 18.46 11.10
CA GLY A 29 10.60 19.06 11.08
C GLY A 29 9.86 18.95 9.74
N ARG A 30 10.48 18.37 8.72
CA ARG A 30 9.78 18.04 7.47
C ARG A 30 9.03 16.73 7.60
N PRO A 31 7.95 16.50 6.80
CA PRO A 31 7.38 15.17 6.65
C PRO A 31 8.39 14.19 6.08
N TRP A 32 8.53 13.02 6.70
CA TRP A 32 9.29 11.88 6.23
C TRP A 32 8.30 10.79 5.87
N ALA A 33 7.81 10.85 4.64
CA ALA A 33 6.74 9.97 4.17
C ALA A 33 7.23 8.56 3.88
N GLU A 34 8.38 8.43 3.21
CA GLU A 34 8.96 7.15 2.82
C GLU A 34 10.50 7.19 2.90
N TRP A 35 11.09 6.04 3.21
CA TRP A 35 12.51 5.75 3.08
C TRP A 35 12.68 4.59 2.10
N TRP A 36 13.26 4.86 0.93
CA TRP A 36 13.38 3.92 -0.17
C TRP A 36 14.71 3.18 -0.15
N VAL A 37 14.65 1.84 -0.27
CA VAL A 37 15.81 0.96 -0.36
C VAL A 37 15.63 0.02 -1.55
N GLY A 38 16.56 0.10 -2.49
CA GLY A 38 16.55 -0.69 -3.72
C GLY A 38 17.37 -0.04 -4.83
N THR A 39 17.13 -0.46 -6.06
CA THR A 39 17.86 0.04 -7.23
C THR A 39 16.97 0.86 -8.16
N HIS A 40 15.86 1.41 -7.64
CA HIS A 40 14.92 2.21 -8.41
C HIS A 40 15.62 3.43 -9.02
N PRO A 41 15.47 3.72 -10.34
CA PRO A 41 16.24 4.76 -11.03
C PRO A 41 16.12 6.16 -10.42
N SER A 42 14.94 6.50 -9.86
CA SER A 42 14.69 7.82 -9.27
C SER A 42 15.27 7.98 -7.86
N ALA A 43 15.73 6.89 -7.21
CA ALA A 43 16.32 6.91 -5.87
C ALA A 43 17.13 5.62 -5.59
N PRO A 44 18.24 5.40 -6.31
CA PRO A 44 19.07 4.22 -6.10
C PRO A 44 19.78 4.30 -4.75
N SER A 45 19.82 3.17 -4.03
CA SER A 45 20.54 3.05 -2.77
C SER A 45 22.04 2.90 -2.98
N THR A 46 22.81 3.30 -1.95
CA THR A 46 24.26 3.14 -1.89
C THR A 46 24.67 2.27 -0.70
N LEU A 47 25.89 1.76 -0.75
CA LEU A 47 26.54 1.05 0.34
C LEU A 47 27.41 2.01 1.18
N ASP A 48 27.90 1.54 2.31
CA ASP A 48 28.72 2.32 3.26
C ASP A 48 30.01 2.87 2.67
N ASP A 49 30.55 2.25 1.62
CA ASP A 49 31.71 2.73 0.85
C ASP A 49 31.35 3.74 -0.25
N GLY A 50 30.07 4.10 -0.37
CA GLY A 50 29.52 5.01 -1.40
C GLY A 50 29.24 4.34 -2.75
N SER A 51 29.54 3.05 -2.93
CA SER A 51 29.23 2.34 -4.16
C SER A 51 27.71 2.14 -4.33
N PRO A 52 27.17 2.14 -5.58
CA PRO A 52 25.78 1.83 -5.81
C PRO A 52 25.44 0.40 -5.36
N LEU A 53 24.29 0.21 -4.73
CA LEU A 53 23.77 -1.13 -4.37
C LEU A 53 23.71 -2.03 -5.60
N ALA A 54 23.30 -1.49 -6.74
CA ALA A 54 23.21 -2.19 -8.02
C ALA A 54 24.56 -2.77 -8.53
N ALA A 55 25.70 -2.25 -8.06
CA ALA A 55 27.01 -2.79 -8.43
C ALA A 55 27.23 -4.22 -7.87
N THR A 56 26.54 -4.57 -6.77
CA THR A 56 26.60 -5.89 -6.16
C THR A 56 25.39 -6.76 -6.50
N THR A 57 24.18 -6.17 -6.49
CA THR A 57 22.93 -6.93 -6.66
C THR A 57 22.45 -7.02 -8.11
N GLY A 58 22.99 -6.19 -9.01
CA GLY A 58 22.32 -5.88 -10.27
C GLY A 58 21.05 -5.05 -10.04
N SER A 59 20.22 -4.92 -11.08
CA SER A 59 18.91 -4.28 -10.98
C SER A 59 17.96 -5.20 -10.22
N LEU A 60 17.33 -4.66 -9.16
CA LEU A 60 16.37 -5.39 -8.36
C LEU A 60 14.95 -5.16 -8.94
N PRO A 61 14.13 -6.21 -9.12
CA PRO A 61 12.77 -6.08 -9.64
C PRO A 61 11.78 -5.55 -8.60
N TRP A 62 12.26 -5.20 -7.42
CA TRP A 62 11.48 -4.75 -6.28
C TRP A 62 12.05 -3.47 -5.64
N LEU A 63 11.23 -2.82 -4.88
CA LEU A 63 11.56 -1.69 -4.02
C LEU A 63 11.07 -1.98 -2.60
N LEU A 64 11.93 -1.80 -1.61
CA LEU A 64 11.59 -1.90 -0.19
C LEU A 64 11.51 -0.49 0.40
N LYS A 65 10.47 -0.21 1.18
CA LYS A 65 10.30 1.09 1.81
C LYS A 65 9.94 0.94 3.28
N VAL A 66 10.39 1.88 4.10
CA VAL A 66 9.64 2.23 5.30
C VAL A 66 8.72 3.36 4.93
N LEU A 67 7.41 3.17 5.13
CA LEU A 67 6.36 4.16 4.89
C LEU A 67 5.80 4.62 6.23
N SER A 68 5.54 5.92 6.38
CA SER A 68 4.95 6.48 7.60
C SER A 68 3.93 7.56 7.27
N ALA A 69 2.65 7.22 7.47
CA ALA A 69 1.51 8.05 7.14
C ALA A 69 0.96 8.75 8.39
N ALA A 70 1.08 10.07 8.46
CA ALA A 70 0.37 10.91 9.43
C ALA A 70 -0.99 11.37 8.89
N GLN A 71 -1.22 11.26 7.60
CA GLN A 71 -2.47 11.61 6.92
C GLN A 71 -2.79 10.58 5.82
N PRO A 72 -4.07 10.44 5.44
CA PRO A 72 -4.47 9.56 4.36
C PRO A 72 -3.73 9.83 3.04
N LEU A 73 -3.28 8.76 2.41
CA LEU A 73 -2.77 8.77 1.04
C LEU A 73 -3.94 8.75 0.05
N SER A 74 -3.66 9.06 -1.22
CA SER A 74 -4.65 8.93 -2.28
C SER A 74 -5.18 7.50 -2.39
N MET A 75 -6.47 7.38 -2.72
CA MET A 75 -7.05 6.12 -3.17
C MET A 75 -6.49 5.76 -4.53
N GLN A 76 -6.04 4.52 -4.71
CA GLN A 76 -5.35 4.11 -5.93
C GLN A 76 -5.50 2.61 -6.20
N THR A 77 -5.23 2.24 -7.44
CA THR A 77 -5.05 0.85 -7.87
C THR A 77 -3.87 0.76 -8.84
N HIS A 78 -3.42 -0.45 -9.14
CA HIS A 78 -2.27 -0.69 -10.00
C HIS A 78 -2.63 -1.66 -11.13
N PRO A 79 -2.08 -1.45 -12.36
CA PRO A 79 -2.33 -2.34 -13.47
C PRO A 79 -1.67 -3.71 -13.26
N ASP A 80 -2.24 -4.75 -13.86
CA ASP A 80 -1.57 -6.03 -14.03
C ASP A 80 -0.41 -5.93 -15.05
N ALA A 81 0.36 -7.01 -15.23
CA ALA A 81 1.52 -7.02 -16.11
C ALA A 81 1.15 -6.76 -17.59
N GLU A 82 -0.01 -7.21 -18.04
CA GLU A 82 -0.45 -6.99 -19.42
C GLU A 82 -0.93 -5.56 -19.64
N ALA A 83 -1.72 -5.02 -18.71
CA ALA A 83 -2.19 -3.64 -18.74
C ALA A 83 -1.03 -2.65 -18.60
N ALA A 84 -0.05 -2.92 -17.72
CA ALA A 84 1.15 -2.10 -17.57
C ALA A 84 1.94 -2.01 -18.86
N ARG A 85 2.19 -3.15 -19.53
CA ARG A 85 2.91 -3.18 -20.81
C ARG A 85 2.15 -2.42 -21.91
N ARG A 86 0.84 -2.69 -22.07
CA ARG A 86 0.02 -1.98 -23.07
C ARG A 86 -0.03 -0.47 -22.80
N GLY A 87 -0.19 -0.09 -21.53
CA GLY A 87 -0.23 1.32 -21.13
C GLY A 87 1.11 2.03 -21.35
N PHE A 88 2.23 1.32 -21.17
CA PHE A 88 3.56 1.86 -21.48
C PHE A 88 3.74 2.07 -23.01
N GLU A 89 3.33 1.11 -23.84
CA GLU A 89 3.38 1.21 -25.29
C GLU A 89 2.54 2.38 -25.83
N THR A 90 1.45 2.73 -25.14
CA THR A 90 0.55 3.84 -25.50
C THR A 90 0.87 5.16 -24.80
N GLY A 91 1.86 5.19 -23.89
CA GLY A 91 2.28 6.38 -23.15
C GLY A 91 1.36 6.74 -21.97
N VAL A 92 0.48 5.83 -21.55
CA VAL A 92 -0.38 6.00 -20.36
C VAL A 92 0.40 5.76 -19.07
N PHE A 93 1.26 4.74 -19.06
CA PHE A 93 2.12 4.38 -17.92
C PHE A 93 3.58 4.74 -18.16
N SER A 94 4.32 4.95 -17.06
CA SER A 94 5.72 5.38 -17.08
C SER A 94 6.71 4.25 -17.35
N ASP A 95 6.31 3.01 -17.02
CA ASP A 95 7.11 1.81 -17.21
C ASP A 95 6.21 0.59 -17.53
N PRO A 96 6.76 -0.52 -18.06
CA PRO A 96 5.97 -1.69 -18.47
C PRO A 96 5.69 -2.69 -17.34
N ASN A 97 6.03 -2.35 -16.09
CA ASN A 97 6.00 -3.31 -14.99
C ASN A 97 4.69 -3.23 -14.19
N PRO A 98 4.19 -4.36 -13.67
CA PRO A 98 3.15 -4.34 -12.65
C PRO A 98 3.70 -3.79 -11.33
N LYS A 99 2.79 -3.36 -10.46
CA LYS A 99 3.14 -2.82 -9.16
C LYS A 99 2.36 -3.55 -8.05
N PRO A 100 2.61 -4.84 -7.83
CA PRO A 100 2.09 -5.51 -6.66
C PRO A 100 2.74 -4.93 -5.41
N GLU A 101 2.01 -4.87 -4.30
CA GLU A 101 2.48 -4.32 -3.04
C GLU A 101 2.16 -5.26 -1.88
N LEU A 102 3.03 -5.28 -0.89
CA LEU A 102 2.90 -6.00 0.37
C LEU A 102 3.36 -5.05 1.49
N LEU A 103 2.48 -4.74 2.43
CA LEU A 103 2.82 -3.92 3.59
C LEU A 103 2.71 -4.74 4.86
N VAL A 104 3.79 -4.77 5.65
CA VAL A 104 3.82 -5.31 7.02
C VAL A 104 3.78 -4.14 7.99
N ALA A 105 2.80 -4.12 8.89
CA ALA A 105 2.65 -3.06 9.88
C ALA A 105 3.80 -3.04 10.88
N LEU A 106 4.42 -1.89 11.10
CA LEU A 106 5.43 -1.64 12.14
C LEU A 106 4.81 -0.99 13.39
N THR A 107 3.72 -0.26 13.21
CA THR A 107 2.87 0.29 14.27
C THR A 107 1.43 -0.17 14.07
N SER A 108 0.47 0.26 14.89
CA SER A 108 -0.94 0.19 14.48
C SER A 108 -1.09 0.90 13.14
N PHE A 109 -1.77 0.27 12.19
CA PHE A 109 -1.87 0.76 10.81
C PHE A 109 -3.28 0.62 10.29
N SER A 110 -3.85 1.71 9.79
CA SER A 110 -5.20 1.74 9.22
C SER A 110 -5.14 1.88 7.71
N ALA A 111 -5.92 1.08 7.00
CA ALA A 111 -6.00 1.15 5.54
C ALA A 111 -7.40 0.79 5.02
N LEU A 112 -7.69 1.22 3.80
CA LEU A 112 -8.75 0.68 2.95
C LEU A 112 -8.13 -0.35 2.01
N CYS A 113 -8.69 -1.55 1.91
CA CYS A 113 -8.08 -2.64 1.13
C CYS A 113 -9.12 -3.52 0.44
N GLY A 114 -9.35 -3.30 -0.84
CA GLY A 114 -10.30 -4.04 -1.67
C GLY A 114 -11.74 -3.91 -1.24
N VAL A 115 -12.64 -4.39 -2.09
CA VAL A 115 -14.08 -4.31 -1.84
C VAL A 115 -14.49 -5.23 -0.69
N ARG A 116 -15.31 -4.72 0.22
CA ARG A 116 -15.88 -5.49 1.33
C ARG A 116 -16.85 -6.56 0.80
N PRO A 117 -16.94 -7.75 1.42
CA PRO A 117 -17.95 -8.76 1.11
C PRO A 117 -19.35 -8.15 1.05
N ILE A 118 -20.15 -8.60 0.07
CA ILE A 118 -21.47 -8.00 -0.22
C ILE A 118 -22.41 -8.04 0.99
N ASP A 119 -22.49 -9.15 1.69
CA ASP A 119 -23.29 -9.30 2.90
C ASP A 119 -22.90 -8.32 4.02
N ALA A 120 -21.59 -8.16 4.24
CA ALA A 120 -21.05 -7.19 5.20
C ALA A 120 -21.28 -5.73 4.75
N THR A 121 -21.21 -5.47 3.45
CA THR A 121 -21.53 -4.15 2.87
C THR A 121 -22.99 -3.83 3.06
N VAL A 122 -23.89 -4.75 2.74
CA VAL A 122 -25.35 -4.61 2.92
C VAL A 122 -25.71 -4.39 4.39
N ALA A 123 -25.08 -5.14 5.30
CA ALA A 123 -25.29 -4.97 6.74
C ALA A 123 -24.87 -3.56 7.20
N LEU A 124 -23.67 -3.10 6.82
CA LEU A 124 -23.19 -1.76 7.16
C LEU A 124 -24.10 -0.65 6.61
N LEU A 125 -24.53 -0.75 5.36
CA LEU A 125 -25.42 0.23 4.74
C LEU A 125 -26.79 0.29 5.42
N ASN A 126 -27.33 -0.84 5.87
CA ASN A 126 -28.56 -0.86 6.66
C ASN A 126 -28.36 -0.22 8.04
N ASP A 127 -27.23 -0.46 8.70
CA ASP A 127 -26.89 0.18 9.98
C ASP A 127 -26.76 1.73 9.86
N LEU A 128 -26.49 2.21 8.65
CA LEU A 128 -26.37 3.64 8.32
C LEU A 128 -27.65 4.23 7.71
N ASP A 129 -28.80 3.52 7.82
CA ASP A 129 -30.08 3.94 7.23
C ASP A 129 -30.04 4.13 5.68
N LEU A 130 -29.07 3.50 4.99
CA LEU A 130 -28.92 3.48 3.53
C LEU A 130 -29.64 2.27 2.88
N GLY A 131 -30.81 1.88 3.38
CA GLY A 131 -31.53 0.68 2.96
C GLY A 131 -31.84 0.59 1.46
N ALA A 132 -32.04 1.71 0.76
CA ALA A 132 -32.24 1.70 -0.69
C ALA A 132 -30.95 1.31 -1.43
N VAL A 133 -29.79 1.79 -0.99
CA VAL A 133 -28.46 1.46 -1.54
C VAL A 133 -28.12 0.01 -1.21
N ALA A 134 -28.36 -0.41 0.04
CA ALA A 134 -28.18 -1.78 0.49
C ALA A 134 -28.97 -2.77 -0.39
N LYS A 135 -30.27 -2.49 -0.64
CA LYS A 135 -31.14 -3.33 -1.47
C LYS A 135 -30.62 -3.42 -2.92
N ARG A 136 -30.13 -2.30 -3.49
CA ARG A 136 -29.53 -2.29 -4.83
C ARG A 136 -28.34 -3.25 -4.90
N ILE A 137 -27.35 -3.09 -3.99
CA ILE A 137 -26.15 -3.93 -3.93
C ILE A 137 -26.51 -5.40 -3.70
N ASP A 138 -27.44 -5.69 -2.79
CA ASP A 138 -27.91 -7.06 -2.51
C ASP A 138 -28.52 -7.70 -3.77
N SER A 139 -29.39 -6.97 -4.47
CA SER A 139 -30.04 -7.47 -5.67
C SER A 139 -29.13 -7.69 -6.86
N GLU A 140 -28.06 -6.89 -6.99
CA GLU A 140 -27.05 -6.99 -8.03
C GLU A 140 -25.93 -7.99 -7.66
N GLY A 141 -25.75 -8.29 -6.36
CA GLY A 141 -24.63 -9.08 -5.84
C GLY A 141 -23.28 -8.42 -6.09
N SER A 142 -23.25 -7.09 -6.27
CA SER A 142 -22.08 -6.34 -6.72
C SER A 142 -22.17 -4.86 -6.35
N VAL A 143 -21.01 -4.21 -6.19
CA VAL A 143 -20.87 -2.76 -6.02
C VAL A 143 -20.56 -2.02 -7.32
N VAL A 144 -20.35 -2.74 -8.43
CA VAL A 144 -19.84 -2.19 -9.70
C VAL A 144 -20.69 -1.04 -10.21
N SER A 145 -22.01 -1.21 -10.28
CA SER A 145 -22.91 -0.18 -10.82
C SER A 145 -22.93 1.09 -9.94
N LEU A 146 -22.88 0.92 -8.61
CA LEU A 146 -22.84 2.06 -7.69
C LEU A 146 -21.51 2.82 -7.79
N VAL A 147 -20.38 2.12 -7.92
CA VAL A 147 -19.05 2.73 -8.11
C VAL A 147 -19.00 3.49 -9.44
N ASP A 148 -19.52 2.90 -10.53
CA ASP A 148 -19.61 3.58 -11.83
C ASP A 148 -20.44 4.85 -11.74
N ASP A 149 -21.66 4.77 -11.17
CA ASP A 149 -22.55 5.93 -10.99
C ASP A 149 -21.92 7.04 -10.13
N LEU A 150 -21.20 6.67 -9.06
CA LEU A 150 -20.50 7.63 -8.21
C LEU A 150 -19.42 8.39 -8.99
N TYR A 151 -18.56 7.70 -9.73
CA TYR A 151 -17.49 8.35 -10.48
C TYR A 151 -17.99 9.10 -11.73
N ARG A 152 -19.12 8.71 -12.30
CA ARG A 152 -19.74 9.44 -13.45
C ARG A 152 -20.65 10.58 -13.01
N GLY A 153 -20.97 10.68 -11.72
CA GLY A 153 -21.83 11.71 -11.17
C GLY A 153 -23.33 11.42 -11.31
N ASP A 154 -23.69 10.17 -11.60
CA ASP A 154 -25.09 9.71 -11.68
C ASP A 154 -25.66 9.35 -10.29
N PHE A 155 -24.81 9.23 -9.27
CA PHE A 155 -25.18 9.09 -7.86
C PHE A 155 -24.47 10.14 -7.01
N ASP A 156 -25.22 10.86 -6.17
CA ASP A 156 -24.68 11.90 -5.28
C ASP A 156 -23.93 11.29 -4.08
N PRO A 157 -22.60 11.44 -3.96
CA PRO A 157 -21.84 10.95 -2.80
C PRO A 157 -22.32 11.54 -1.47
N GLY A 158 -22.93 12.73 -1.49
CA GLY A 158 -23.50 13.39 -0.32
C GLY A 158 -24.53 12.55 0.40
N VAL A 159 -25.26 11.67 -0.29
CA VAL A 159 -26.20 10.73 0.31
C VAL A 159 -25.51 9.78 1.29
N VAL A 160 -24.36 9.23 0.90
CA VAL A 160 -23.56 8.32 1.73
C VAL A 160 -22.88 9.07 2.87
N ILE A 161 -22.30 10.24 2.56
CA ILE A 161 -21.60 11.07 3.54
C ILE A 161 -22.54 11.54 4.65
N GLU A 162 -23.75 12.00 4.29
CA GLU A 162 -24.73 12.47 5.27
C GLU A 162 -25.21 11.33 6.19
N ALA A 163 -25.39 10.13 5.65
CA ALA A 163 -25.78 8.95 6.44
C ALA A 163 -24.70 8.53 7.47
N CYS A 164 -23.44 8.91 7.23
CA CYS A 164 -22.35 8.68 8.20
C CYS A 164 -22.41 9.64 9.40
N ARG A 165 -23.15 10.77 9.31
CA ARG A 165 -23.24 11.74 10.41
C ARG A 165 -23.95 11.17 11.62
N GLY A 166 -23.26 11.19 12.75
CA GLY A 166 -23.79 10.69 14.02
C GLY A 166 -23.77 9.17 14.17
N ALA A 167 -23.32 8.41 13.17
CA ALA A 167 -23.15 6.97 13.29
C ALA A 167 -21.89 6.62 14.10
N ASP A 168 -22.05 5.70 15.07
CA ASP A 168 -20.92 5.20 15.88
C ASP A 168 -20.30 3.96 15.22
N ARG A 169 -19.69 4.17 14.05
CA ARG A 169 -19.01 3.14 13.26
C ARG A 169 -17.63 3.65 12.83
N PRO A 170 -16.58 2.82 12.91
CA PRO A 170 -15.23 3.22 12.44
C PRO A 170 -15.23 3.69 10.98
N GLU A 171 -15.95 2.99 10.13
CA GLU A 171 -16.06 3.30 8.70
C GLU A 171 -16.68 4.69 8.48
N ALA A 172 -17.76 5.01 9.22
CA ALA A 172 -18.41 6.32 9.14
C ALA A 172 -17.49 7.45 9.62
N ARG A 173 -16.72 7.21 10.69
CA ARG A 173 -15.72 8.19 11.17
C ARG A 173 -14.67 8.49 10.13
N TRP A 174 -14.15 7.45 9.45
CA TRP A 174 -13.19 7.66 8.36
C TRP A 174 -13.80 8.38 7.16
N VAL A 175 -15.03 8.03 6.75
CA VAL A 175 -15.74 8.76 5.66
C VAL A 175 -15.83 10.25 5.98
N LEU A 176 -16.21 10.62 7.21
CA LEU A 176 -16.33 12.02 7.63
C LEU A 176 -14.97 12.74 7.73
N ASP A 177 -13.90 12.05 8.17
CA ASP A 177 -12.54 12.64 8.14
C ASP A 177 -12.07 12.87 6.71
N LEU A 178 -12.30 11.90 5.82
CA LEU A 178 -11.98 12.02 4.39
C LEU A 178 -12.78 13.14 3.71
N ASP A 179 -14.10 13.28 4.02
CA ASP A 179 -14.93 14.38 3.50
C ASP A 179 -14.44 15.77 3.95
N THR A 180 -13.88 15.87 5.15
CA THR A 180 -13.27 17.12 5.62
C THR A 180 -12.08 17.55 4.76
N ARG A 181 -11.35 16.59 4.19
CA ARG A 181 -10.16 16.83 3.34
C ARG A 181 -10.51 16.94 1.86
N TYR A 182 -11.48 16.17 1.41
CA TYR A 182 -11.92 16.02 0.03
C TYR A 182 -13.44 16.15 -0.10
N PRO A 183 -14.03 17.34 0.17
CA PRO A 183 -15.46 17.53 0.31
C PRO A 183 -16.24 17.10 -0.92
N GLY A 184 -17.16 16.12 -0.75
CA GLY A 184 -18.05 15.66 -1.80
C GLY A 184 -17.38 14.86 -2.93
N GLU A 185 -16.13 14.43 -2.78
CA GLU A 185 -15.50 13.56 -3.79
C GLU A 185 -16.18 12.19 -3.83
N PRO A 186 -16.40 11.59 -5.03
CA PRO A 186 -16.94 10.24 -5.17
C PRO A 186 -16.17 9.19 -4.36
N SER A 187 -14.84 9.32 -4.32
CA SER A 187 -13.94 8.43 -3.60
C SER A 187 -14.21 8.36 -2.10
N VAL A 188 -14.76 9.42 -1.50
CA VAL A 188 -15.16 9.44 -0.08
C VAL A 188 -16.32 8.49 0.17
N ALA A 189 -17.31 8.46 -0.73
CA ALA A 189 -18.41 7.50 -0.65
C ALA A 189 -17.95 6.06 -0.99
N VAL A 190 -17.05 5.91 -1.97
CA VAL A 190 -16.45 4.61 -2.33
C VAL A 190 -15.65 4.02 -1.16
N ALA A 191 -15.01 4.85 -0.33
CA ALA A 191 -14.28 4.38 0.86
C ALA A 191 -15.16 3.54 1.80
N LEU A 192 -16.48 3.82 1.88
CA LEU A 192 -17.43 3.04 2.68
C LEU A 192 -17.63 1.61 2.14
N LEU A 193 -17.40 1.38 0.86
CA LEU A 193 -17.55 0.08 0.19
C LEU A 193 -16.31 -0.81 0.32
N LEU A 194 -15.17 -0.26 0.74
CA LEU A 194 -13.93 -0.99 0.91
C LEU A 194 -13.82 -1.60 2.32
N ASN A 195 -12.98 -2.64 2.45
CA ASN A 195 -12.60 -3.13 3.77
C ASN A 195 -11.80 -2.06 4.49
N LEU A 196 -12.29 -1.58 5.63
CA LEU A 196 -11.47 -0.87 6.60
C LEU A 196 -10.70 -1.91 7.41
N VAL A 197 -9.38 -1.89 7.32
CA VAL A 197 -8.49 -2.79 8.05
C VAL A 197 -7.68 -2.02 9.08
N GLU A 198 -7.56 -2.60 10.26
CA GLU A 198 -6.74 -2.12 11.37
C GLU A 198 -5.70 -3.21 11.67
N LEU A 199 -4.44 -2.96 11.32
CA LEU A 199 -3.36 -3.92 11.50
C LEU A 199 -2.63 -3.70 12.82
N ALA A 200 -2.40 -4.76 13.55
CA ALA A 200 -1.42 -4.79 14.62
C ALA A 200 0.01 -4.93 14.06
N PRO A 201 1.05 -4.49 14.80
CA PRO A 201 2.43 -4.68 14.36
C PRO A 201 2.75 -6.16 14.02
N GLY A 202 3.26 -6.37 12.82
CA GLY A 202 3.56 -7.69 12.26
C GLY A 202 2.45 -8.31 11.42
N GLU A 203 1.21 -7.84 11.47
CA GLU A 203 0.19 -8.20 10.47
C GLU A 203 0.48 -7.50 9.15
N ALA A 204 -0.07 -8.03 8.06
CA ALA A 204 0.21 -7.51 6.73
C ALA A 204 -1.04 -7.43 5.85
N ILE A 205 -0.95 -6.64 4.79
CA ILE A 205 -1.87 -6.66 3.64
C ILE A 205 -1.08 -6.87 2.36
N ARG A 206 -1.68 -7.59 1.41
CA ARG A 206 -1.17 -7.73 0.05
C ARG A 206 -2.15 -7.09 -0.92
N LEU A 207 -1.62 -6.26 -1.80
CA LEU A 207 -2.36 -5.49 -2.79
C LEU A 207 -1.97 -6.02 -4.17
N ASP A 208 -2.78 -6.92 -4.68
CA ASP A 208 -2.62 -7.47 -6.03
C ASP A 208 -3.15 -6.46 -7.08
N ALA A 209 -2.88 -6.71 -8.35
CA ALA A 209 -3.34 -5.87 -9.45
C ALA A 209 -4.87 -5.65 -9.40
N GLY A 210 -5.31 -4.43 -9.67
CA GLY A 210 -6.73 -4.04 -9.63
C GLY A 210 -7.26 -3.74 -8.22
N ASN A 211 -6.58 -4.15 -7.15
CA ASN A 211 -7.05 -3.88 -5.78
C ASN A 211 -7.12 -2.37 -5.51
N LEU A 212 -8.32 -1.87 -5.21
CA LEU A 212 -8.53 -0.47 -4.83
C LEU A 212 -8.20 -0.30 -3.36
N HIS A 213 -7.29 0.61 -3.04
CA HIS A 213 -6.78 0.77 -1.68
C HIS A 213 -6.40 2.22 -1.35
N ALA A 214 -6.29 2.52 -0.05
CA ALA A 214 -5.70 3.74 0.48
C ALA A 214 -5.11 3.48 1.87
N TYR A 215 -3.88 3.91 2.12
CA TYR A 215 -3.32 3.93 3.46
C TYR A 215 -3.83 5.17 4.20
N LEU A 216 -4.35 4.99 5.39
CA LEU A 216 -5.01 6.05 6.14
C LEU A 216 -4.11 6.62 7.24
N SER A 217 -3.44 5.76 8.01
CA SER A 217 -2.51 6.18 9.06
C SER A 217 -1.61 5.03 9.52
N GLY A 218 -0.46 5.36 10.10
CA GLY A 218 0.46 4.39 10.68
C GLY A 218 1.75 4.23 9.89
N SER A 219 2.62 3.34 10.36
CA SER A 219 3.92 3.09 9.74
C SER A 219 4.10 1.61 9.43
N GLY A 220 4.68 1.30 8.27
CA GLY A 220 4.86 -0.06 7.79
C GLY A 220 6.12 -0.23 6.96
N LEU A 221 6.52 -1.50 6.79
CA LEU A 221 7.53 -1.93 5.84
C LEU A 221 6.79 -2.40 4.58
N GLU A 222 6.99 -1.68 3.46
CA GLU A 222 6.34 -1.97 2.18
C GLU A 222 7.35 -2.58 1.21
N LEU A 223 7.05 -3.78 0.72
CA LEU A 223 7.74 -4.43 -0.40
C LEU A 223 6.86 -4.35 -1.63
N MET A 224 7.37 -3.82 -2.72
CA MET A 224 6.59 -3.66 -3.95
C MET A 224 7.39 -3.98 -5.21
N GLY A 225 6.71 -4.20 -6.32
CA GLY A 225 7.33 -4.21 -7.63
C GLY A 225 8.01 -2.86 -7.94
N SER A 226 9.17 -2.89 -8.60
CA SER A 226 9.89 -1.66 -8.96
C SER A 226 9.20 -0.96 -10.14
N SER A 227 8.12 -0.22 -9.84
CA SER A 227 7.27 0.49 -10.82
C SER A 227 6.68 1.76 -10.21
N ASP A 228 6.50 2.81 -11.03
CA ASP A 228 5.83 4.06 -10.67
C ASP A 228 4.35 4.09 -11.15
N ASN A 229 3.85 3.02 -11.73
CA ASN A 229 2.51 2.97 -12.31
C ASN A 229 1.41 3.06 -11.25
N VAL A 230 0.59 4.09 -11.32
CA VAL A 230 -0.52 4.38 -10.40
C VAL A 230 -1.74 4.83 -11.19
N VAL A 231 -2.88 4.19 -10.93
CA VAL A 231 -4.20 4.66 -11.36
C VAL A 231 -4.92 5.23 -10.15
N ARG A 232 -5.18 6.54 -10.17
CA ARG A 232 -5.80 7.26 -9.05
C ARG A 232 -7.30 7.02 -9.01
N GLY A 233 -7.79 6.69 -7.82
CA GLY A 233 -9.21 6.56 -7.53
C GLY A 233 -9.81 7.74 -6.76
N GLY A 234 -8.98 8.72 -6.31
CA GLY A 234 -9.44 9.89 -5.55
C GLY A 234 -8.65 10.11 -4.26
N LEU A 235 -9.26 10.80 -3.30
CA LEU A 235 -8.62 11.27 -2.07
C LEU A 235 -7.31 12.04 -2.39
N THR A 236 -7.38 12.91 -3.40
CA THR A 236 -6.24 13.64 -3.93
C THR A 236 -6.67 14.89 -4.70
N SER A 237 -5.85 15.93 -4.67
CA SER A 237 -6.05 17.12 -5.53
C SER A 237 -5.65 16.89 -7.01
N LYS A 238 -5.09 15.73 -7.33
CA LYS A 238 -4.68 15.40 -8.72
C LYS A 238 -5.88 14.86 -9.50
N PRO A 239 -5.95 15.10 -10.83
CA PRO A 239 -7.03 14.59 -11.66
C PRO A 239 -7.16 13.06 -11.58
N VAL A 240 -8.40 12.58 -11.57
CA VAL A 240 -8.74 11.16 -11.71
C VAL A 240 -9.20 10.92 -13.15
N ASP A 241 -8.56 9.97 -13.82
CA ASP A 241 -9.02 9.45 -15.10
C ASP A 241 -10.03 8.33 -14.80
N VAL A 242 -11.31 8.66 -14.88
CA VAL A 242 -12.41 7.76 -14.51
C VAL A 242 -12.45 6.53 -15.41
N ASP A 243 -12.24 6.68 -16.73
CA ASP A 243 -12.30 5.56 -17.65
C ASP A 243 -11.10 4.60 -17.44
N LEU A 244 -9.91 5.15 -17.19
CA LEU A 244 -8.74 4.35 -16.84
C LEU A 244 -8.96 3.64 -15.49
N LEU A 245 -9.49 4.33 -14.48
CA LEU A 245 -9.80 3.75 -13.18
C LEU A 245 -10.77 2.58 -13.32
N LEU A 246 -11.94 2.80 -13.92
CA LEU A 246 -12.99 1.79 -14.05
C LEU A 246 -12.57 0.59 -14.92
N SER A 247 -11.63 0.79 -15.85
CA SER A 247 -11.06 -0.29 -16.65
C SER A 247 -9.93 -1.08 -15.97
N THR A 248 -9.37 -0.54 -14.89
CA THR A 248 -8.23 -1.14 -14.17
C THR A 248 -8.65 -1.78 -12.84
N VAL A 249 -9.65 -1.19 -12.15
CA VAL A 249 -10.04 -1.63 -10.82
C VAL A 249 -10.73 -2.99 -10.85
N ASP A 250 -10.35 -3.87 -9.91
CA ASP A 250 -11.09 -5.09 -9.58
C ASP A 250 -12.05 -4.80 -8.42
N LEU A 251 -13.35 -4.83 -8.71
CA LEU A 251 -14.41 -4.61 -7.73
C LEU A 251 -15.00 -5.93 -7.19
N THR A 252 -14.32 -7.04 -7.39
CA THR A 252 -14.65 -8.32 -6.75
C THR A 252 -14.41 -8.23 -5.25
N PRO A 253 -15.34 -8.70 -4.41
CA PRO A 253 -15.17 -8.68 -2.96
C PRO A 253 -13.93 -9.44 -2.48
N LEU A 254 -13.15 -8.81 -1.60
CA LEU A 254 -11.98 -9.39 -0.93
C LEU A 254 -12.38 -9.81 0.49
N ALA A 255 -12.51 -11.11 0.73
CA ALA A 255 -13.03 -11.62 2.00
C ALA A 255 -12.00 -11.55 3.14
N GLU A 256 -10.73 -11.79 2.85
CA GLU A 256 -9.65 -11.87 3.84
C GLU A 256 -8.51 -10.90 3.45
N PRO A 257 -8.69 -9.58 3.68
CA PRO A 257 -7.69 -8.59 3.31
C PRO A 257 -6.43 -8.62 4.19
N VAL A 258 -6.55 -9.12 5.44
CA VAL A 258 -5.46 -9.14 6.41
C VAL A 258 -4.75 -10.49 6.40
N LEU A 259 -3.43 -10.46 6.25
CA LEU A 259 -2.55 -11.60 6.45
C LEU A 259 -2.10 -11.63 7.91
N PRO A 260 -2.33 -12.73 8.64
CA PRO A 260 -1.92 -12.83 10.04
C PRO A 260 -0.40 -12.86 10.16
N ILE A 261 0.12 -12.64 11.38
CA ILE A 261 1.55 -12.69 11.65
C ILE A 261 2.13 -14.04 11.22
N ALA A 262 3.10 -13.99 10.32
CA ALA A 262 3.75 -15.14 9.72
C ALA A 262 5.28 -15.00 9.68
N ASP A 263 5.97 -16.11 9.42
CA ASP A 263 7.42 -16.12 9.20
C ASP A 263 7.78 -15.69 7.77
N ARG A 264 6.85 -15.80 6.83
CA ARG A 264 7.01 -15.42 5.42
C ARG A 264 5.75 -14.76 4.88
N TYR A 265 5.95 -13.66 4.16
CA TYR A 265 4.93 -12.98 3.39
C TYR A 265 5.35 -12.94 1.92
N GLU A 266 4.59 -13.61 1.06
CA GLU A 266 4.92 -13.74 -0.36
C GLU A 266 4.30 -12.62 -1.19
N LEU A 267 5.07 -12.13 -2.16
CA LEU A 267 4.66 -11.20 -3.22
C LEU A 267 4.93 -11.85 -4.59
N PRO A 268 4.10 -12.85 -5.00
CA PRO A 268 4.38 -13.69 -6.15
C PRO A 268 4.54 -12.91 -7.47
N ALA A 269 3.73 -11.87 -7.67
CA ALA A 269 3.79 -11.07 -8.89
C ALA A 269 5.09 -10.24 -9.04
N ALA A 270 5.87 -10.08 -7.95
CA ALA A 270 7.22 -9.52 -7.96
C ALA A 270 8.32 -10.60 -7.85
N GLY A 271 7.95 -11.87 -7.67
CA GLY A 271 8.88 -13.00 -7.53
C GLY A 271 9.70 -12.98 -6.24
N VAL A 272 9.20 -12.35 -5.19
CA VAL A 272 9.92 -12.18 -3.92
C VAL A 272 9.02 -12.38 -2.70
N ALA A 273 9.64 -12.54 -1.54
CA ALA A 273 8.98 -12.58 -0.24
C ALA A 273 9.74 -11.77 0.81
N LEU A 274 9.04 -11.41 1.88
CA LEU A 274 9.64 -10.96 3.14
C LEU A 274 9.71 -12.14 4.10
N ASP A 275 10.92 -12.61 4.39
CA ASP A 275 11.17 -13.61 5.42
C ASP A 275 11.54 -12.94 6.74
N ARG A 276 10.84 -13.32 7.80
CA ARG A 276 11.11 -12.80 9.14
C ARG A 276 12.41 -13.38 9.68
N VAL A 277 13.38 -12.52 9.98
CA VAL A 277 14.67 -12.93 10.56
C VAL A 277 14.50 -13.13 12.06
N ARG A 278 14.85 -14.33 12.57
CA ARG A 278 14.71 -14.67 14.00
C ARG A 278 16.01 -14.49 14.77
N THR A 279 17.14 -14.98 14.26
CA THR A 279 18.44 -14.93 14.96
C THR A 279 19.64 -14.82 14.03
N ALA A 280 19.66 -15.60 12.96
CA ALA A 280 20.75 -15.61 12.00
C ALA A 280 20.23 -15.92 10.60
N LEU A 281 20.92 -15.42 9.59
CA LEU A 281 20.58 -15.59 8.19
C LEU A 281 21.85 -15.98 7.41
N THR A 282 21.74 -17.02 6.57
CA THR A 282 22.68 -17.32 5.49
C THR A 282 21.92 -17.22 4.18
N VAL A 283 22.58 -16.69 3.15
CA VAL A 283 21.93 -16.41 1.86
C VAL A 283 22.73 -17.03 0.71
N GLU A 284 22.03 -17.42 -0.34
CA GLU A 284 22.63 -17.92 -1.60
C GLU A 284 22.87 -16.77 -2.60
N ASN A 285 22.12 -15.70 -2.48
CA ASN A 285 22.24 -14.48 -3.30
C ASN A 285 22.36 -13.24 -2.41
N PRO A 286 22.96 -12.13 -2.91
CA PRO A 286 22.98 -10.89 -2.16
C PRO A 286 21.59 -10.46 -1.74
N THR A 287 21.36 -10.35 -0.44
CA THR A 287 20.03 -10.16 0.17
C THR A 287 20.01 -8.90 1.02
N VAL A 288 19.03 -8.03 0.79
CA VAL A 288 18.78 -6.86 1.63
C VAL A 288 17.92 -7.25 2.82
N VAL A 289 18.37 -6.87 4.00
CA VAL A 289 17.67 -7.12 5.26
C VAL A 289 17.34 -5.81 5.93
N PHE A 290 16.08 -5.66 6.33
CA PHE A 290 15.63 -4.64 7.27
C PHE A 290 15.75 -5.19 8.69
N GLU A 291 16.49 -4.51 9.55
CA GLU A 291 16.60 -4.82 10.96
C GLU A 291 15.56 -4.03 11.76
N SER A 292 15.00 -4.63 12.80
CA SER A 292 13.99 -3.97 13.66
C SER A 292 14.47 -2.66 14.32
N ALA A 293 15.80 -2.44 14.36
CA ALA A 293 16.42 -1.20 14.80
C ALA A 293 16.54 -0.12 13.69
N GLY A 294 15.87 -0.31 12.55
CA GLY A 294 15.84 0.65 11.44
C GLY A 294 17.03 0.62 10.50
N ARG A 295 17.96 -0.34 10.66
CA ARG A 295 19.09 -0.48 9.75
C ARG A 295 18.72 -1.34 8.56
N PHE A 296 19.35 -1.04 7.41
CA PHE A 296 19.32 -1.88 6.22
C PHE A 296 20.72 -2.42 5.95
N THR A 297 20.80 -3.72 5.78
CA THR A 297 22.08 -4.43 5.63
C THR A 297 22.03 -5.32 4.40
N LEU A 298 23.09 -5.27 3.57
CA LEU A 298 23.34 -6.23 2.52
C LEU A 298 24.12 -7.41 3.09
N VAL A 299 23.53 -8.59 3.01
CA VAL A 299 24.17 -9.86 3.34
C VAL A 299 24.57 -10.54 2.04
N GLU A 300 25.84 -10.94 1.93
CA GLU A 300 26.38 -11.62 0.75
C GLU A 300 26.53 -13.12 0.97
N PRO A 301 26.54 -13.94 -0.09
CA PRO A 301 26.76 -15.39 0.05
C PRO A 301 28.04 -15.71 0.82
N GLY A 302 27.91 -16.60 1.79
CA GLY A 302 29.01 -16.97 2.67
C GLY A 302 29.11 -16.16 3.97
N ASP A 303 28.38 -15.04 4.08
CA ASP A 303 28.23 -14.33 5.35
C ASP A 303 27.27 -15.10 6.28
N LEU A 304 27.61 -15.16 7.57
CA LEU A 304 26.68 -15.47 8.62
C LEU A 304 26.23 -14.15 9.26
N ALA A 305 25.02 -13.73 8.96
CA ALA A 305 24.45 -12.51 9.54
C ALA A 305 23.73 -12.86 10.85
N GLU A 306 24.33 -12.54 11.99
CA GLU A 306 23.64 -12.54 13.28
C GLU A 306 22.88 -11.21 13.41
N MET A 307 21.56 -11.29 13.51
CA MET A 307 20.68 -10.13 13.54
C MET A 307 19.72 -10.17 14.72
N PRO A 308 19.34 -9.02 15.28
CA PRO A 308 18.28 -8.97 16.28
C PRO A 308 16.98 -9.51 15.70
N ALA A 309 16.23 -10.24 16.51
CA ALA A 309 14.92 -10.79 16.12
C ALA A 309 13.96 -9.66 15.71
N GLY A 310 13.09 -9.94 14.72
CA GLY A 310 12.02 -9.05 14.30
C GLY A 310 12.32 -8.22 13.05
N GLY A 311 13.46 -8.44 12.39
CA GLY A 311 13.75 -7.90 11.06
C GLY A 311 13.14 -8.74 9.94
N TYR A 312 13.31 -8.27 8.69
CA TYR A 312 12.81 -8.93 7.49
C TYR A 312 13.88 -8.96 6.38
N ALA A 313 14.05 -10.09 5.74
CA ALA A 313 14.91 -10.27 4.58
C ALA A 313 14.06 -10.31 3.30
N VAL A 314 14.48 -9.62 2.24
CA VAL A 314 13.85 -9.75 0.92
C VAL A 314 14.51 -10.92 0.20
N VAL A 315 13.76 -11.99 0.01
CA VAL A 315 14.25 -13.24 -0.61
C VAL A 315 13.52 -13.52 -1.93
N PRO A 316 14.20 -14.11 -2.93
CA PRO A 316 13.53 -14.57 -4.14
C PRO A 316 12.58 -15.73 -3.80
N LEU A 317 11.45 -15.82 -4.49
CA LEU A 317 10.62 -17.00 -4.50
C LEU A 317 11.31 -18.06 -5.39
N GLU A 318 11.32 -19.31 -4.92
CA GLU A 318 11.76 -20.44 -5.75
C GLU A 318 10.79 -20.60 -6.93
N ALA A 319 11.35 -20.85 -8.12
CA ALA A 319 10.60 -21.01 -9.37
C ALA A 319 9.81 -22.34 -9.42
#